data_8a80fbcd8e25465c4f816e041d20ebcf
#
_entry.id   8a80fbcd8e25465c4f816e041d20ebcf
#
_cell.length_a   1.000
_cell.length_b   1.000
_cell.length_c   1.000
_cell.angle_alpha   90.00
_cell.angle_beta   90.00
_cell.angle_gamma   90.00
#
_symmetry.space_group_name_H-M   'P 1'
#
loop_
_entity.id
_entity.type
_entity.pdbx_description
1 polymer ?
#
loop_
_entity_poly.entity_id
_entity_poly.type
_entity_poly.pdbx_seq_one_letter_code
_entity_poly.pdbx_strand_id
1 'polypeptide(L)'
;NIGKLERFAADFESINELRKPKKIKQDLGKVAVVGSGPAGLSVAGDIAKLGYDVTVFEGQSEPGGVLLFGIPEFRLSKAVVRREIARLEGLGVKFVCNTFIGQDKTLDDLFAEGFDSIFIGTGTHIPQDVRMENDEVHGVFQAMYLLTNVQLVENGELDEEQIPVKKGDRVIIIGGGNVAMDAARTCVRLGCKAVTVAYRRSQEQMPALLSEYEEARAEGVQFQWFASPVGVEGKDKVEGFKYEVMALNEDGAGIHGTGNFQVMPVDKIIIAAGHKPNARLVGEGNNLQDR
;
A
#
# COMPACT_ATOMS: atom_id res chain seq x y z
N ASN A 1 -6.19 17.75 17.55
CA ASN A 1 -5.67 16.67 16.68
C ASN A 1 -4.17 16.88 16.48
N ILE A 2 -3.33 16.02 17.11
CA ILE A 2 -1.87 16.14 17.11
C ILE A 2 -1.32 16.03 15.68
N GLY A 3 -1.77 15.05 14.88
CA GLY A 3 -1.27 14.87 13.51
C GLY A 3 -1.53 16.08 12.60
N LYS A 4 -2.64 16.82 12.80
CA LYS A 4 -2.87 18.06 12.05
C LYS A 4 -1.93 19.19 12.49
N LEU A 5 -1.54 19.24 13.76
CA LEU A 5 -0.55 20.21 14.26
C LEU A 5 0.87 19.89 13.78
N GLU A 6 1.24 18.60 13.78
CA GLU A 6 2.51 18.14 13.22
C GLU A 6 2.60 18.47 11.72
N ARG A 7 1.53 18.19 10.98
CA ARG A 7 1.46 18.55 9.55
C ARG A 7 1.60 20.04 9.33
N PHE A 8 0.89 20.86 10.08
CA PHE A 8 0.99 22.32 10.00
C PHE A 8 2.42 22.80 10.27
N ALA A 9 3.07 22.28 11.32
CA ALA A 9 4.44 22.64 11.67
C ALA A 9 5.45 22.26 10.56
N ALA A 10 5.30 21.07 9.98
CA ALA A 10 6.15 20.59 8.89
C ALA A 10 5.94 21.40 7.60
N ASP A 11 4.70 21.72 7.24
CA ASP A 11 4.39 22.55 6.08
C ASP A 11 4.91 23.98 6.28
N PHE A 12 4.76 24.54 7.49
CA PHE A 12 5.31 25.87 7.83
C PHE A 12 6.84 25.92 7.76
N GLU A 13 7.52 24.90 8.31
CA GLU A 13 8.98 24.77 8.20
C GLU A 13 9.42 24.74 6.73
N SER A 14 8.72 23.96 5.91
CA SER A 14 9.05 23.80 4.50
C SER A 14 8.85 25.08 3.68
N ILE A 15 7.70 25.75 3.86
CA ILE A 15 7.38 26.98 3.11
C ILE A 15 8.37 28.11 3.44
N ASN A 16 8.82 28.17 4.68
CA ASN A 16 9.71 29.21 5.15
C ASN A 16 11.22 28.80 5.11
N GLU A 17 11.54 27.63 4.60
CA GLU A 17 12.90 27.09 4.51
C GLU A 17 13.69 27.22 5.84
N LEU A 18 13.04 27.00 6.98
CA LEU A 18 13.61 27.26 8.31
C LEU A 18 14.77 26.35 8.66
N ARG A 19 14.83 25.17 8.08
CA ARG A 19 15.92 24.21 8.28
C ARG A 19 16.44 23.71 6.96
N LYS A 20 17.74 23.95 6.71
CA LYS A 20 18.46 23.29 5.64
C LYS A 20 19.19 22.08 6.21
N PRO A 21 19.07 20.90 5.58
CA PRO A 21 19.82 19.73 6.03
C PRO A 21 21.32 20.06 6.00
N LYS A 22 22.02 19.80 7.10
CA LYS A 22 23.47 19.89 7.15
C LYS A 22 24.04 18.49 7.01
N LYS A 23 24.90 18.30 6.00
CA LYS A 23 25.68 17.07 5.89
C LYS A 23 26.52 16.90 7.16
N ILE A 24 26.34 15.77 7.83
CA ILE A 24 27.08 15.40 9.04
C ILE A 24 28.26 14.53 8.60
N LYS A 25 29.40 14.63 9.29
CA LYS A 25 30.55 13.77 9.03
C LYS A 25 30.15 12.33 9.31
N GLN A 26 30.35 11.46 8.33
CA GLN A 26 29.95 10.06 8.36
C GLN A 26 31.19 9.18 8.55
N ASP A 27 31.59 8.96 9.81
CA ASP A 27 32.80 8.23 10.19
C ASP A 27 32.58 7.17 11.30
N LEU A 28 31.33 6.88 11.65
CA LEU A 28 31.01 5.88 12.68
C LEU A 28 30.81 4.47 12.13
N GLY A 29 30.70 4.30 10.80
CA GLY A 29 30.46 3.02 10.15
C GLY A 29 29.43 3.11 9.03
N LYS A 30 29.19 1.99 8.34
CA LYS A 30 28.28 1.91 7.20
C LYS A 30 27.04 1.10 7.54
N VAL A 31 25.87 1.63 7.24
CA VAL A 31 24.60 0.95 7.45
C VAL A 31 23.82 0.83 6.14
N ALA A 32 23.41 -0.39 5.80
CA ALA A 32 22.48 -0.65 4.72
C ALA A 32 21.04 -0.62 5.26
N VAL A 33 20.14 0.01 4.53
CA VAL A 33 18.70 -0.01 4.79
C VAL A 33 18.02 -0.66 3.59
N VAL A 34 17.31 -1.75 3.79
CA VAL A 34 16.60 -2.48 2.74
C VAL A 34 15.13 -2.07 2.74
N GLY A 35 14.73 -1.36 1.70
CA GLY A 35 13.41 -0.76 1.54
C GLY A 35 13.35 0.70 2.00
N SER A 36 12.78 1.53 1.14
CA SER A 36 12.65 2.98 1.32
C SER A 36 11.24 3.42 1.73
N GLY A 37 10.44 2.51 2.28
CA GLY A 37 9.14 2.86 2.88
C GLY A 37 9.30 3.69 4.17
N PRO A 38 8.19 4.03 4.87
CA PRO A 38 8.21 4.87 6.06
C PRO A 38 9.24 4.46 7.11
N ALA A 39 9.35 3.15 7.37
CA ALA A 39 10.30 2.61 8.34
C ALA A 39 11.76 2.83 7.92
N GLY A 40 12.08 2.50 6.65
CA GLY A 40 13.43 2.67 6.10
C GLY A 40 13.86 4.13 6.05
N LEU A 41 12.99 5.03 5.57
CA LEU A 41 13.28 6.47 5.53
C LEU A 41 13.50 7.06 6.92
N SER A 42 12.68 6.66 7.91
CA SER A 42 12.83 7.12 9.30
C SER A 42 14.18 6.69 9.89
N VAL A 43 14.50 5.39 9.79
CA VAL A 43 15.76 4.85 10.30
C VAL A 43 16.97 5.47 9.58
N ALA A 44 16.90 5.58 8.24
CA ALA A 44 17.98 6.20 7.46
C ALA A 44 18.28 7.62 7.91
N GLY A 45 17.23 8.43 8.12
CA GLY A 45 17.38 9.81 8.59
C GLY A 45 17.96 9.92 9.99
N ASP A 46 17.54 9.06 10.91
CA ASP A 46 18.00 9.11 12.30
C ASP A 46 19.44 8.60 12.44
N ILE A 47 19.79 7.52 11.75
CA ILE A 47 21.16 6.97 11.77
C ILE A 47 22.15 7.93 11.06
N ALA A 48 21.74 8.56 9.95
CA ALA A 48 22.58 9.55 9.27
C ALA A 48 22.89 10.76 10.17
N LYS A 49 21.91 11.23 10.96
CA LYS A 49 22.12 12.32 11.94
C LYS A 49 23.10 11.93 13.06
N LEU A 50 23.26 10.65 13.36
CA LEU A 50 24.24 10.17 14.33
C LEU A 50 25.66 10.08 13.76
N GLY A 51 25.86 10.17 12.44
CA GLY A 51 27.18 10.15 11.79
C GLY A 51 27.53 8.83 11.10
N TYR A 52 26.57 7.99 10.81
CA TYR A 52 26.79 6.78 10.00
C TYR A 52 26.65 7.06 8.50
N ASP A 53 27.42 6.35 7.67
CA ASP A 53 27.26 6.35 6.20
C ASP A 53 26.10 5.41 5.85
N VAL A 54 24.96 5.98 5.46
CA VAL A 54 23.72 5.23 5.22
C VAL A 54 23.45 5.10 3.73
N THR A 55 23.22 3.86 3.28
CA THR A 55 22.74 3.57 1.93
C THR A 55 21.42 2.81 2.01
N VAL A 56 20.40 3.35 1.36
CA VAL A 56 19.07 2.74 1.24
C VAL A 56 18.95 2.05 -0.11
N PHE A 57 18.65 0.75 -0.10
CA PHE A 57 18.38 -0.06 -1.29
C PHE A 57 16.87 -0.17 -1.52
N GLU A 58 16.43 0.16 -2.73
CA GLU A 58 15.01 0.16 -3.11
C GLU A 58 14.81 -0.62 -4.41
N GLY A 59 13.81 -1.50 -4.43
CA GLY A 59 13.46 -2.28 -5.62
C GLY A 59 12.77 -1.49 -6.73
N GLN A 60 12.10 -0.40 -6.37
CA GLN A 60 11.41 0.47 -7.33
C GLN A 60 12.37 1.51 -7.95
N SER A 61 11.87 2.21 -8.97
CA SER A 61 12.58 3.28 -9.69
C SER A 61 12.87 4.52 -8.83
N GLU A 62 12.00 4.81 -7.86
CA GLU A 62 12.12 5.91 -6.90
C GLU A 62 11.99 5.40 -5.46
N PRO A 63 12.66 6.06 -4.49
CA PRO A 63 12.46 5.75 -3.08
C PRO A 63 11.13 6.33 -2.57
N GLY A 64 10.52 5.67 -1.57
CA GLY A 64 9.28 6.12 -0.96
C GLY A 64 8.32 4.98 -0.60
N GLY A 65 8.49 3.81 -1.22
CA GLY A 65 7.66 2.63 -0.95
C GLY A 65 6.17 2.95 -1.08
N VAL A 66 5.37 2.51 -0.11
CA VAL A 66 3.91 2.71 -0.12
C VAL A 66 3.49 4.19 -0.12
N LEU A 67 4.32 5.10 0.40
CA LEU A 67 4.04 6.55 0.38
C LEU A 67 3.98 7.09 -1.06
N LEU A 68 4.83 6.56 -1.93
CA LEU A 68 4.89 6.97 -3.32
C LEU A 68 3.97 6.11 -4.21
N PHE A 69 4.03 4.78 -4.07
CA PHE A 69 3.40 3.84 -5.00
C PHE A 69 2.06 3.25 -4.51
N GLY A 70 1.70 3.43 -3.22
CA GLY A 70 0.49 2.83 -2.66
C GLY A 70 -0.57 3.83 -2.23
N ILE A 71 -0.19 4.99 -1.72
CA ILE A 71 -1.13 6.03 -1.30
C ILE A 71 -1.39 6.96 -2.49
N PRO A 72 -2.62 7.20 -2.94
CA PRO A 72 -2.90 8.07 -4.07
C PRO A 72 -2.50 9.53 -3.85
N GLU A 73 -2.21 10.26 -4.95
CA GLU A 73 -1.85 11.69 -4.92
C GLU A 73 -2.88 12.56 -4.18
N PHE A 74 -4.17 12.26 -4.34
CA PHE A 74 -5.24 13.02 -3.68
C PHE A 74 -5.28 12.86 -2.14
N ARG A 75 -4.57 11.88 -1.59
CA ARG A 75 -4.38 11.69 -0.14
C ARG A 75 -3.03 12.18 0.35
N LEU A 76 -1.98 11.89 -0.39
CA LEU A 76 -0.60 12.25 -0.05
C LEU A 76 0.12 12.72 -1.31
N SER A 77 0.35 14.04 -1.40
CA SER A 77 1.09 14.61 -2.52
C SER A 77 2.51 14.03 -2.61
N LYS A 78 2.87 13.55 -3.80
CA LYS A 78 4.18 12.97 -4.07
C LYS A 78 5.29 14.02 -3.96
N ALA A 79 4.97 15.30 -4.19
CA ALA A 79 5.90 16.39 -3.96
C ALA A 79 6.37 16.46 -2.50
N VAL A 80 5.48 16.15 -1.53
CA VAL A 80 5.84 16.09 -0.11
C VAL A 80 6.81 14.95 0.15
N VAL A 81 6.54 13.76 -0.41
CA VAL A 81 7.40 12.59 -0.25
C VAL A 81 8.78 12.82 -0.86
N ARG A 82 8.83 13.31 -2.10
CA ARG A 82 10.09 13.63 -2.80
C ARG A 82 10.90 14.69 -2.08
N ARG A 83 10.26 15.69 -1.47
CA ARG A 83 10.91 16.70 -0.64
C ARG A 83 11.59 16.09 0.58
N GLU A 84 10.94 15.17 1.28
CA GLU A 84 11.53 14.49 2.43
C GLU A 84 12.70 13.58 2.02
N ILE A 85 12.62 12.91 0.88
CA ILE A 85 13.72 12.14 0.31
C ILE A 85 14.92 13.04 0.00
N ALA A 86 14.70 14.16 -0.70
CA ALA A 86 15.76 15.14 -0.99
C ALA A 86 16.39 15.70 0.28
N ARG A 87 15.61 15.85 1.37
CA ARG A 87 16.13 16.24 2.68
C ARG A 87 17.08 15.19 3.27
N LEU A 88 16.75 13.90 3.12
CA LEU A 88 17.63 12.80 3.56
C LEU A 88 18.91 12.74 2.72
N GLU A 89 18.83 12.95 1.41
CA GLU A 89 20.00 13.07 0.53
C GLU A 89 20.90 14.25 0.97
N GLY A 90 20.28 15.37 1.35
CA GLY A 90 20.99 16.53 1.92
C GLY A 90 21.71 16.24 3.25
N LEU A 91 21.27 15.26 4.03
CA LEU A 91 21.96 14.74 5.21
C LEU A 91 23.13 13.81 4.86
N GLY A 92 23.18 13.30 3.61
CA GLY A 92 24.20 12.39 3.11
C GLY A 92 23.71 10.94 2.93
N VAL A 93 22.43 10.67 3.11
CA VAL A 93 21.85 9.35 2.79
C VAL A 93 21.94 9.11 1.29
N LYS A 94 22.37 7.92 0.91
CA LYS A 94 22.44 7.47 -0.48
C LYS A 94 21.26 6.56 -0.78
N PHE A 95 20.66 6.69 -1.95
CA PHE A 95 19.61 5.80 -2.44
C PHE A 95 20.11 5.02 -3.66
N VAL A 96 19.89 3.71 -3.65
CA VAL A 96 20.21 2.78 -4.75
C VAL A 96 18.91 2.12 -5.15
N CYS A 97 18.26 2.68 -6.16
CA CYS A 97 16.99 2.21 -6.71
C CYS A 97 17.19 1.08 -7.72
N ASN A 98 16.11 0.46 -8.18
CA ASN A 98 16.10 -0.69 -9.08
C ASN A 98 17.01 -1.82 -8.58
N THR A 99 17.07 -2.02 -7.25
CA THR A 99 17.91 -3.03 -6.61
C THR A 99 17.08 -3.81 -5.61
N PHE A 100 16.69 -5.02 -5.97
CA PHE A 100 15.86 -5.89 -5.16
C PHE A 100 16.74 -6.81 -4.31
N ILE A 101 16.85 -6.54 -3.02
CA ILE A 101 17.61 -7.40 -2.09
C ILE A 101 16.86 -8.72 -1.92
N GLY A 102 17.59 -9.82 -2.16
CA GLY A 102 17.06 -11.17 -2.25
C GLY A 102 16.94 -11.71 -3.68
N GLN A 103 17.12 -10.83 -4.70
CA GLN A 103 17.22 -11.23 -6.11
C GLN A 103 18.52 -10.72 -6.75
N ASP A 104 18.73 -9.39 -6.76
CA ASP A 104 19.91 -8.77 -7.39
C ASP A 104 21.15 -8.84 -6.48
N LYS A 105 20.91 -8.76 -5.17
CA LYS A 105 21.92 -8.90 -4.12
C LYS A 105 21.35 -9.65 -2.93
N THR A 106 22.18 -10.39 -2.23
CA THR A 106 21.86 -11.03 -0.95
C THR A 106 22.24 -10.15 0.24
N LEU A 107 21.83 -10.50 1.45
CA LEU A 107 22.30 -9.84 2.67
C LEU A 107 23.79 -10.04 2.88
N ASP A 108 24.32 -11.23 2.51
CA ASP A 108 25.74 -11.54 2.62
C ASP A 108 26.58 -10.68 1.67
N ASP A 109 26.07 -10.37 0.46
CA ASP A 109 26.74 -9.45 -0.45
C ASP A 109 26.87 -8.05 0.15
N LEU A 110 25.85 -7.57 0.87
CA LEU A 110 25.91 -6.27 1.56
C LEU A 110 27.00 -6.27 2.65
N PHE A 111 27.11 -7.33 3.45
CA PHE A 111 28.20 -7.46 4.42
C PHE A 111 29.58 -7.53 3.74
N ALA A 112 29.67 -8.26 2.61
CA ALA A 112 30.91 -8.33 1.83
C ALA A 112 31.31 -6.97 1.20
N GLU A 113 30.35 -6.10 0.89
CA GLU A 113 30.55 -4.71 0.45
C GLU A 113 30.96 -3.77 1.59
N GLY A 114 31.06 -4.28 2.82
CA GLY A 114 31.57 -3.57 3.98
C GLY A 114 30.51 -2.77 4.75
N PHE A 115 29.25 -3.17 4.67
CA PHE A 115 28.23 -2.69 5.59
C PHE A 115 28.39 -3.38 6.95
N ASP A 116 28.40 -2.60 8.02
CA ASP A 116 28.54 -3.10 9.40
C ASP A 116 27.20 -3.64 9.95
N SER A 117 26.10 -3.11 9.47
CA SER A 117 24.75 -3.47 9.90
C SER A 117 23.74 -3.27 8.78
N ILE A 118 22.65 -4.07 8.83
CA ILE A 118 21.56 -4.03 7.86
C ILE A 118 20.24 -3.85 8.61
N PHE A 119 19.47 -2.83 8.24
CA PHE A 119 18.09 -2.67 8.66
C PHE A 119 17.16 -3.18 7.56
N ILE A 120 16.20 -4.05 7.91
CA ILE A 120 15.23 -4.61 6.97
C ILE A 120 13.89 -3.93 7.17
N GLY A 121 13.50 -3.08 6.22
CA GLY A 121 12.28 -2.30 6.20
C GLY A 121 11.43 -2.54 4.95
N THR A 122 11.35 -3.79 4.48
CA THR A 122 10.70 -4.18 3.22
C THR A 122 9.17 -4.08 3.24
N GLY A 123 8.56 -3.82 4.39
CA GLY A 123 7.10 -3.68 4.51
C GLY A 123 6.32 -4.99 4.37
N THR A 124 5.05 -4.86 4.03
CA THR A 124 4.11 -5.98 3.90
C THR A 124 3.66 -6.09 2.44
N HIS A 125 4.24 -7.03 1.68
CA HIS A 125 3.97 -7.18 0.25
C HIS A 125 3.20 -8.45 -0.12
N ILE A 126 3.03 -9.39 0.82
CA ILE A 126 2.28 -10.62 0.56
C ILE A 126 0.79 -10.35 0.80
N PRO A 127 -0.07 -10.40 -0.23
CA PRO A 127 -1.51 -10.25 -0.04
C PRO A 127 -2.05 -11.30 0.91
N GLN A 128 -3.03 -10.93 1.74
CA GLN A 128 -3.82 -11.91 2.46
C GLN A 128 -4.72 -12.66 1.47
N ASP A 129 -4.75 -13.97 1.62
CA ASP A 129 -5.58 -14.84 0.81
C ASP A 129 -7.07 -14.60 1.11
N VAL A 130 -7.83 -14.27 0.09
CA VAL A 130 -9.30 -14.25 0.11
C VAL A 130 -9.75 -15.39 -0.77
N ARG A 131 -10.09 -16.51 -0.14
CA ARG A 131 -10.51 -17.71 -0.86
C ARG A 131 -11.84 -17.46 -1.56
N MET A 132 -11.81 -17.49 -2.88
CA MET A 132 -12.98 -17.40 -3.74
C MET A 132 -12.91 -18.51 -4.79
N GLU A 133 -14.03 -19.10 -5.11
CA GLU A 133 -14.13 -20.02 -6.24
C GLU A 133 -13.88 -19.25 -7.54
N ASN A 134 -13.08 -19.81 -8.45
CA ASN A 134 -12.83 -19.27 -9.78
C ASN A 134 -12.19 -17.87 -9.81
N ASP A 135 -11.31 -17.54 -8.84
CA ASP A 135 -10.67 -16.22 -8.75
C ASP A 135 -9.44 -16.02 -9.64
N GLU A 136 -8.99 -17.08 -10.34
CA GLU A 136 -7.94 -17.01 -11.34
C GLU A 136 -8.37 -16.47 -12.71
N VAL A 137 -9.65 -16.21 -12.92
CA VAL A 137 -10.14 -15.64 -14.19
C VAL A 137 -9.66 -14.20 -14.37
N HIS A 138 -9.53 -13.78 -15.63
CA HIS A 138 -9.09 -12.43 -15.95
C HIS A 138 -10.05 -11.37 -15.39
N GLY A 139 -9.53 -10.42 -14.65
CA GLY A 139 -10.30 -9.31 -14.05
C GLY A 139 -10.31 -9.28 -12.54
N VAL A 140 -9.63 -10.22 -11.87
CA VAL A 140 -9.38 -10.20 -10.43
C VAL A 140 -7.96 -9.67 -10.18
N PHE A 141 -7.82 -8.63 -9.33
CA PHE A 141 -6.54 -7.97 -9.07
C PHE A 141 -6.40 -7.60 -7.59
N GLN A 142 -5.16 -7.46 -7.13
CA GLN A 142 -4.88 -6.89 -5.83
C GLN A 142 -4.95 -5.35 -5.87
N ALA A 143 -5.44 -4.72 -4.82
CA ALA A 143 -5.55 -3.26 -4.74
C ALA A 143 -4.20 -2.55 -4.91
N MET A 144 -3.13 -3.12 -4.33
CA MET A 144 -1.79 -2.54 -4.49
C MET A 144 -1.30 -2.58 -5.93
N TYR A 145 -1.68 -3.61 -6.71
CA TYR A 145 -1.36 -3.67 -8.14
C TYR A 145 -2.03 -2.51 -8.91
N LEU A 146 -3.31 -2.25 -8.64
CA LEU A 146 -4.01 -1.10 -9.22
C LEU A 146 -3.33 0.23 -8.85
N LEU A 147 -3.11 0.46 -7.55
CA LEU A 147 -2.58 1.73 -7.05
C LEU A 147 -1.15 2.00 -7.55
N THR A 148 -0.31 0.95 -7.57
CA THR A 148 1.06 1.05 -8.09
C THR A 148 1.07 1.34 -9.59
N ASN A 149 0.25 0.63 -10.39
CA ASN A 149 0.22 0.87 -11.83
C ASN A 149 -0.28 2.27 -12.19
N VAL A 150 -1.28 2.79 -11.47
CA VAL A 150 -1.74 4.18 -11.66
C VAL A 150 -0.58 5.16 -11.40
N GLN A 151 0.19 4.97 -10.32
CA GLN A 151 1.32 5.83 -10.02
C GLN A 151 2.46 5.71 -11.07
N LEU A 152 2.74 4.51 -11.54
CA LEU A 152 3.77 4.30 -12.58
C LEU A 152 3.35 4.92 -13.92
N VAL A 153 2.06 4.91 -14.25
CA VAL A 153 1.53 5.63 -15.43
C VAL A 153 1.66 7.15 -15.24
N GLU A 154 1.31 7.67 -14.07
CA GLU A 154 1.49 9.10 -13.75
C GLU A 154 2.96 9.54 -13.79
N ASN A 155 3.89 8.65 -13.46
CA ASN A 155 5.33 8.87 -13.58
C ASN A 155 5.85 8.74 -15.03
N GLY A 156 5.06 8.24 -15.97
CA GLY A 156 5.46 7.96 -17.36
C GLY A 156 6.30 6.69 -17.54
N GLU A 157 6.25 5.77 -16.57
CA GLU A 157 6.96 4.49 -16.58
C GLU A 157 6.14 3.35 -17.17
N LEU A 158 4.83 3.47 -17.19
CA LEU A 158 3.87 2.54 -17.79
C LEU A 158 2.89 3.26 -18.68
N ASP A 159 2.30 2.53 -19.64
CA ASP A 159 1.22 3.01 -20.48
C ASP A 159 -0.15 2.87 -19.79
N GLU A 160 -1.13 3.71 -20.14
CA GLU A 160 -2.48 3.68 -19.56
C GLU A 160 -3.19 2.33 -19.74
N GLU A 161 -2.85 1.56 -20.79
CA GLU A 161 -3.37 0.23 -21.04
C GLU A 161 -3.03 -0.77 -19.93
N GLN A 162 -1.96 -0.52 -19.18
CA GLN A 162 -1.49 -1.37 -18.08
C GLN A 162 -2.26 -1.13 -16.77
N ILE A 163 -3.09 -0.10 -16.68
CA ILE A 163 -4.03 0.07 -15.57
C ILE A 163 -5.11 -1.02 -15.70
N PRO A 164 -5.34 -1.84 -14.64
CA PRO A 164 -6.19 -3.02 -14.73
C PRO A 164 -7.70 -2.74 -14.86
N VAL A 165 -8.13 -1.51 -14.58
CA VAL A 165 -9.51 -1.05 -14.74
C VAL A 165 -9.61 -0.01 -15.84
N LYS A 166 -10.77 0.04 -16.52
CA LYS A 166 -11.00 0.97 -17.63
C LYS A 166 -12.23 1.83 -17.38
N LYS A 167 -12.28 2.97 -18.04
CA LYS A 167 -13.46 3.82 -18.06
C LYS A 167 -14.69 3.02 -18.48
N GLY A 168 -15.74 3.10 -17.65
CA GLY A 168 -17.00 2.40 -17.89
C GLY A 168 -17.11 1.02 -17.22
N ASP A 169 -16.04 0.47 -16.63
CA ASP A 169 -16.09 -0.78 -15.87
C ASP A 169 -17.00 -0.64 -14.63
N ARG A 170 -17.67 -1.73 -14.27
CA ARG A 170 -18.31 -1.92 -12.96
C ARG A 170 -17.31 -2.67 -12.07
N VAL A 171 -16.91 -2.03 -10.99
CA VAL A 171 -15.83 -2.53 -10.13
C VAL A 171 -16.36 -2.85 -8.74
N ILE A 172 -16.02 -4.02 -8.21
CA ILE A 172 -16.18 -4.34 -6.80
C ILE A 172 -14.83 -4.33 -6.09
N ILE A 173 -14.78 -3.70 -4.92
CA ILE A 173 -13.61 -3.69 -4.06
C ILE A 173 -13.92 -4.55 -2.83
N ILE A 174 -13.14 -5.60 -2.59
CA ILE A 174 -13.31 -6.48 -1.44
C ILE A 174 -12.42 -6.01 -0.29
N GLY A 175 -13.02 -5.51 0.77
CA GLY A 175 -12.32 -5.05 1.97
C GLY A 175 -12.96 -3.83 2.61
N GLY A 176 -12.56 -3.48 3.83
CA GLY A 176 -13.11 -2.34 4.59
C GLY A 176 -12.05 -1.44 5.19
N GLY A 177 -10.79 -1.56 4.79
CA GLY A 177 -9.69 -0.71 5.27
C GLY A 177 -9.44 0.52 4.40
N ASN A 178 -8.50 1.37 4.81
CA ASN A 178 -8.13 2.58 4.06
C ASN A 178 -7.68 2.27 2.62
N VAL A 179 -6.99 1.13 2.40
CA VAL A 179 -6.58 0.70 1.05
C VAL A 179 -7.79 0.43 0.15
N ALA A 180 -8.90 -0.09 0.71
CA ALA A 180 -10.14 -0.27 -0.04
C ALA A 180 -10.75 1.09 -0.44
N MET A 181 -10.71 2.07 0.45
CA MET A 181 -11.17 3.45 0.16
C MET A 181 -10.31 4.09 -0.94
N ASP A 182 -8.98 3.94 -0.85
CA ASP A 182 -8.04 4.43 -1.85
C ASP A 182 -8.28 3.82 -3.24
N ALA A 183 -8.41 2.50 -3.30
CA ALA A 183 -8.69 1.79 -4.55
C ALA A 183 -10.05 2.19 -5.13
N ALA A 184 -11.09 2.32 -4.30
CA ALA A 184 -12.42 2.70 -4.75
C ALA A 184 -12.44 4.13 -5.34
N ARG A 185 -11.87 5.09 -4.63
CA ARG A 185 -11.79 6.49 -5.08
C ARG A 185 -10.94 6.61 -6.34
N THR A 186 -9.86 5.84 -6.44
CA THR A 186 -9.05 5.75 -7.66
C THR A 186 -9.88 5.24 -8.85
N CYS A 187 -10.67 4.16 -8.68
CA CYS A 187 -11.56 3.66 -9.73
C CYS A 187 -12.60 4.70 -10.17
N VAL A 188 -13.19 5.45 -9.23
CA VAL A 188 -14.11 6.55 -9.57
C VAL A 188 -13.41 7.60 -10.43
N ARG A 189 -12.20 8.02 -10.06
CA ARG A 189 -11.40 9.03 -10.79
C ARG A 189 -10.94 8.54 -12.17
N LEU A 190 -10.73 7.23 -12.35
CA LEU A 190 -10.47 6.60 -13.64
C LEU A 190 -11.73 6.49 -14.53
N GLY A 191 -12.90 6.92 -14.02
CA GLY A 191 -14.14 6.96 -14.78
C GLY A 191 -14.87 5.62 -14.87
N CYS A 192 -14.69 4.72 -13.91
CA CYS A 192 -15.49 3.51 -13.79
C CYS A 192 -16.98 3.87 -13.64
N LYS A 193 -17.87 3.09 -14.27
CA LYS A 193 -19.32 3.35 -14.32
C LYS A 193 -20.00 3.16 -12.97
N ALA A 194 -19.52 2.18 -12.21
CA ALA A 194 -20.01 1.89 -10.86
C ALA A 194 -18.87 1.32 -10.03
N VAL A 195 -18.72 1.80 -8.81
CA VAL A 195 -17.70 1.32 -7.86
C VAL A 195 -18.39 0.99 -6.55
N THR A 196 -18.30 -0.26 -6.13
CA THR A 196 -18.91 -0.76 -4.90
C THR A 196 -17.85 -1.38 -4.00
N VAL A 197 -17.84 -1.00 -2.73
CA VAL A 197 -17.02 -1.67 -1.70
C VAL A 197 -17.86 -2.73 -1.03
N ALA A 198 -17.44 -4.00 -1.12
CA ALA A 198 -18.05 -5.13 -0.42
C ALA A 198 -17.29 -5.39 0.88
N TYR A 199 -18.01 -5.36 1.98
CA TYR A 199 -17.44 -5.64 3.30
C TYR A 199 -18.30 -6.65 4.06
N ARG A 200 -17.64 -7.66 4.65
CA ARG A 200 -18.33 -8.77 5.32
C ARG A 200 -19.05 -8.43 6.62
N ARG A 201 -18.79 -7.23 7.18
CA ARG A 201 -19.38 -6.75 8.43
C ARG A 201 -20.20 -5.48 8.22
N SER A 202 -20.62 -4.84 9.32
CA SER A 202 -21.34 -3.57 9.27
C SER A 202 -20.40 -2.37 9.05
N GLN A 203 -20.99 -1.21 8.82
CA GLN A 203 -20.27 0.06 8.72
C GLN A 203 -19.50 0.38 10.01
N GLU A 204 -20.12 0.14 11.18
CA GLU A 204 -19.54 0.44 12.49
C GLU A 204 -18.30 -0.41 12.80
N GLN A 205 -18.21 -1.59 12.18
CA GLN A 205 -17.10 -2.52 12.34
C GLN A 205 -16.02 -2.34 11.27
N MET A 206 -16.20 -1.37 10.37
CA MET A 206 -15.24 -1.10 9.30
C MET A 206 -13.97 -0.46 9.86
N PRO A 207 -12.76 -0.97 9.52
CA PRO A 207 -11.51 -0.45 10.06
C PRO A 207 -11.00 0.84 9.38
N ALA A 208 -11.60 1.25 8.26
CA ALA A 208 -11.22 2.51 7.61
C ALA A 208 -11.57 3.72 8.50
N LEU A 209 -10.80 4.78 8.37
CA LEU A 209 -11.11 6.04 9.04
C LEU A 209 -12.46 6.59 8.53
N LEU A 210 -13.28 7.10 9.44
CA LEU A 210 -14.60 7.65 9.09
C LEU A 210 -14.49 8.73 8.01
N SER A 211 -13.47 9.60 8.08
CA SER A 211 -13.23 10.63 7.06
C SER A 211 -13.00 10.05 5.67
N GLU A 212 -12.26 8.94 5.55
CA GLU A 212 -11.99 8.28 4.27
C GLU A 212 -13.26 7.64 3.69
N TYR A 213 -14.09 7.07 4.55
CA TYR A 213 -15.39 6.55 4.19
C TYR A 213 -16.33 7.65 3.68
N GLU A 214 -16.41 8.78 4.42
CA GLU A 214 -17.26 9.92 4.04
C GLU A 214 -16.82 10.53 2.71
N GLU A 215 -15.51 10.68 2.48
CA GLU A 215 -14.97 11.15 1.21
C GLU A 215 -15.28 10.17 0.06
N ALA A 216 -15.11 8.86 0.27
CA ALA A 216 -15.44 7.86 -0.73
C ALA A 216 -16.94 7.90 -1.11
N ARG A 217 -17.82 8.03 -0.11
CA ARG A 217 -19.26 8.22 -0.35
C ARG A 217 -19.58 9.49 -1.13
N ALA A 218 -18.94 10.59 -0.77
CA ALA A 218 -19.14 11.88 -1.45
C ALA A 218 -18.71 11.83 -2.92
N GLU A 219 -17.71 11.01 -3.25
CA GLU A 219 -17.28 10.76 -4.63
C GLU A 219 -18.16 9.74 -5.39
N GLY A 220 -19.16 9.15 -4.74
CA GLY A 220 -20.14 8.27 -5.39
C GLY A 220 -19.86 6.78 -5.24
N VAL A 221 -18.92 6.39 -4.38
CA VAL A 221 -18.69 4.97 -4.04
C VAL A 221 -19.89 4.40 -3.31
N GLN A 222 -20.35 3.24 -3.77
CA GLN A 222 -21.42 2.46 -3.13
C GLN A 222 -20.84 1.48 -2.11
N PHE A 223 -21.65 1.04 -1.14
CA PHE A 223 -21.22 0.11 -0.11
C PHE A 223 -22.22 -1.04 -0.01
N GLN A 224 -21.71 -2.26 -0.09
CA GLN A 224 -22.44 -3.51 0.15
C GLN A 224 -21.93 -4.12 1.46
N TRP A 225 -22.66 -3.86 2.53
CA TRP A 225 -22.39 -4.39 3.86
C TRP A 225 -22.84 -5.84 3.98
N PHE A 226 -22.26 -6.58 4.91
CA PHE A 226 -22.57 -7.99 5.18
C PHE A 226 -22.40 -8.88 3.96
N ALA A 227 -21.43 -8.58 3.10
CA ALA A 227 -21.10 -9.33 1.90
C ALA A 227 -19.78 -10.06 2.09
N SER A 228 -19.82 -11.36 2.32
CA SER A 228 -18.62 -12.21 2.38
C SER A 228 -18.34 -12.80 1.01
N PRO A 229 -17.13 -12.61 0.44
CA PRO A 229 -16.79 -13.14 -0.87
C PRO A 229 -16.83 -14.66 -0.89
N VAL A 230 -17.38 -15.25 -1.94
CA VAL A 230 -17.50 -16.70 -2.14
C VAL A 230 -16.88 -17.12 -3.46
N GLY A 231 -17.09 -16.36 -4.53
CA GLY A 231 -16.58 -16.75 -5.84
C GLY A 231 -16.79 -15.71 -6.92
N VAL A 232 -16.33 -16.04 -8.10
CA VAL A 232 -16.39 -15.23 -9.31
C VAL A 232 -17.23 -15.94 -10.35
N GLU A 233 -18.23 -15.25 -10.89
CA GLU A 233 -18.96 -15.70 -12.06
C GLU A 233 -18.25 -15.27 -13.33
N GLY A 234 -18.21 -16.16 -14.32
CA GLY A 234 -17.57 -15.97 -15.61
C GLY A 234 -16.67 -17.15 -15.98
N LYS A 235 -16.42 -17.33 -17.26
CA LYS A 235 -15.59 -18.44 -17.76
C LYS A 235 -14.15 -18.02 -17.99
N ASP A 236 -13.95 -16.95 -18.76
CA ASP A 236 -12.62 -16.46 -19.15
C ASP A 236 -12.29 -15.13 -18.48
N LYS A 237 -13.31 -14.42 -18.02
CA LYS A 237 -13.20 -13.11 -17.37
C LYS A 237 -14.30 -12.95 -16.33
N VAL A 238 -14.12 -11.98 -15.45
CA VAL A 238 -15.12 -11.59 -14.45
C VAL A 238 -16.39 -11.09 -15.15
N GLU A 239 -17.55 -11.65 -14.78
CA GLU A 239 -18.89 -11.24 -15.20
C GLU A 239 -19.78 -10.94 -13.99
N GLY A 240 -19.44 -11.51 -12.81
CA GLY A 240 -20.16 -11.30 -11.57
C GLY A 240 -19.32 -11.62 -10.33
N PHE A 241 -19.69 -11.00 -9.24
CA PHE A 241 -19.17 -11.25 -7.90
C PHE A 241 -20.20 -12.00 -7.06
N LYS A 242 -19.91 -13.25 -6.69
CA LYS A 242 -20.74 -14.09 -5.82
C LYS A 242 -20.34 -13.90 -4.36
N TYR A 243 -21.30 -13.60 -3.52
CA TYR A 243 -21.09 -13.42 -2.09
C TYR A 243 -22.21 -14.05 -1.25
N GLU A 244 -21.86 -14.41 -0.02
CA GLU A 244 -22.81 -14.82 0.99
C GLU A 244 -23.26 -13.61 1.82
N VAL A 245 -24.54 -13.48 2.03
CA VAL A 245 -25.10 -12.48 2.95
C VAL A 245 -24.82 -12.92 4.38
N MET A 246 -24.15 -12.05 5.14
CA MET A 246 -23.82 -12.29 6.54
C MET A 246 -24.89 -11.69 7.46
N ALA A 247 -24.97 -12.19 8.70
CA ALA A 247 -25.78 -11.60 9.76
C ALA A 247 -24.94 -11.46 11.04
N LEU A 248 -25.34 -10.54 11.90
CA LEU A 248 -24.77 -10.43 13.24
C LEU A 248 -25.20 -11.61 14.10
N ASN A 249 -24.32 -12.10 14.94
CA ASN A 249 -24.67 -13.06 15.97
C ASN A 249 -25.64 -12.43 16.99
N GLU A 250 -26.38 -13.24 17.74
CA GLU A 250 -27.33 -12.76 18.76
C GLU A 250 -26.66 -11.90 19.84
N ASP A 251 -25.39 -12.15 20.13
CA ASP A 251 -24.57 -11.37 21.08
C ASP A 251 -24.03 -10.05 20.49
N GLY A 252 -24.24 -9.82 19.19
CA GLY A 252 -23.75 -8.64 18.45
C GLY A 252 -22.21 -8.60 18.25
N ALA A 253 -21.48 -9.57 18.76
CA ALA A 253 -20.01 -9.53 18.76
C ALA A 253 -19.36 -10.15 17.51
N GLY A 254 -20.06 -11.04 16.80
CA GLY A 254 -19.56 -11.73 15.62
C GLY A 254 -20.53 -11.69 14.45
N ILE A 255 -20.13 -12.31 13.35
CA ILE A 255 -20.98 -12.52 12.17
C ILE A 255 -21.00 -14.00 11.80
N HIS A 256 -22.09 -14.43 11.17
CA HIS A 256 -22.23 -15.77 10.59
C HIS A 256 -22.83 -15.68 9.19
N GLY A 257 -22.59 -16.70 8.37
CA GLY A 257 -23.21 -16.85 7.07
C GLY A 257 -24.68 -17.22 7.21
N THR A 258 -25.53 -16.63 6.41
CA THR A 258 -26.98 -16.91 6.42
C THR A 258 -27.37 -18.06 5.49
N GLY A 259 -26.44 -18.57 4.68
CA GLY A 259 -26.72 -19.50 3.60
C GLY A 259 -27.42 -18.86 2.39
N ASN A 260 -27.60 -17.54 2.39
CA ASN A 260 -28.18 -16.81 1.27
C ASN A 260 -27.05 -16.25 0.39
N PHE A 261 -26.94 -16.76 -0.83
CA PHE A 261 -25.94 -16.35 -1.81
C PHE A 261 -26.54 -15.40 -2.84
N GLN A 262 -25.78 -14.37 -3.17
CA GLN A 262 -26.16 -13.38 -4.18
C GLN A 262 -25.05 -13.19 -5.18
N VAL A 263 -25.40 -12.73 -6.38
CA VAL A 263 -24.45 -12.37 -7.45
C VAL A 263 -24.68 -10.93 -7.86
N MET A 264 -23.62 -10.16 -7.84
CA MET A 264 -23.59 -8.77 -8.34
C MET A 264 -22.88 -8.74 -9.69
N PRO A 265 -23.51 -8.26 -10.77
CA PRO A 265 -22.86 -8.13 -12.07
C PRO A 265 -21.74 -7.08 -12.03
N VAL A 266 -20.50 -7.51 -12.26
CA VAL A 266 -19.30 -6.65 -12.24
C VAL A 266 -18.34 -7.08 -13.35
N ASP A 267 -17.45 -6.17 -13.75
CA ASP A 267 -16.46 -6.41 -14.81
C ASP A 267 -15.06 -6.63 -14.22
N LYS A 268 -14.81 -6.13 -12.99
CA LYS A 268 -13.53 -6.23 -12.28
C LYS A 268 -13.75 -6.45 -10.79
N ILE A 269 -12.84 -7.21 -10.17
CA ILE A 269 -12.77 -7.43 -8.73
C ILE A 269 -11.40 -6.98 -8.23
N ILE A 270 -11.38 -6.10 -7.24
CA ILE A 270 -10.16 -5.61 -6.61
C ILE A 270 -10.12 -6.07 -5.16
N ILE A 271 -9.09 -6.84 -4.79
CA ILE A 271 -8.92 -7.39 -3.45
C ILE A 271 -8.09 -6.43 -2.60
N ALA A 272 -8.68 -5.93 -1.51
CA ALA A 272 -8.08 -5.01 -0.54
C ALA A 272 -8.17 -5.57 0.90
N ALA A 273 -7.88 -6.86 1.07
CA ALA A 273 -8.07 -7.59 2.32
C ALA A 273 -6.87 -7.51 3.29
N GLY A 274 -5.86 -6.71 2.97
CA GLY A 274 -4.64 -6.54 3.76
C GLY A 274 -3.46 -7.37 3.24
N HIS A 275 -2.29 -7.19 3.89
CA HIS A 275 -1.03 -7.79 3.49
C HIS A 275 -0.27 -8.34 4.70
N LYS A 276 0.67 -9.27 4.45
CA LYS A 276 1.56 -9.86 5.44
C LYS A 276 3.03 -9.52 5.11
N PRO A 277 3.92 -9.48 6.13
CA PRO A 277 5.35 -9.35 5.91
C PRO A 277 5.91 -10.51 5.09
N ASN A 278 6.95 -10.24 4.27
CA ASN A 278 7.72 -11.28 3.62
C ASN A 278 8.95 -11.61 4.48
N ALA A 279 8.88 -12.68 5.24
CA ALA A 279 9.98 -13.14 6.10
C ALA A 279 11.06 -13.93 5.34
N ARG A 280 10.89 -14.25 4.05
CA ARG A 280 11.84 -15.10 3.29
C ARG A 280 13.24 -14.50 3.19
N LEU A 281 13.35 -13.17 3.25
CA LEU A 281 14.64 -12.48 3.16
C LEU A 281 15.59 -12.82 4.33
N VAL A 282 15.05 -13.15 5.50
CA VAL A 282 15.86 -13.46 6.71
C VAL A 282 16.06 -14.94 6.96
N GLY A 283 15.56 -15.83 6.08
CA GLY A 283 15.71 -17.27 6.15
C GLY A 283 14.86 -17.97 7.23
N GLU A 284 14.72 -19.29 7.08
CA GLU A 284 14.10 -20.16 8.08
C GLU A 284 15.07 -20.31 9.26
N GLY A 285 14.69 -19.80 10.42
CA GLY A 285 15.48 -19.95 11.65
C GLY A 285 15.70 -18.69 12.47
N ASN A 286 15.45 -17.52 11.93
CA ASN A 286 15.41 -16.30 12.73
C ASN A 286 14.01 -16.12 13.33
N ASN A 287 13.95 -16.10 14.68
CA ASN A 287 12.72 -15.87 15.47
C ASN A 287 12.12 -14.47 15.23
N LEU A 288 11.72 -14.17 13.99
CA LEU A 288 10.80 -13.10 13.71
C LEU A 288 9.40 -13.60 14.05
N GLN A 289 9.03 -13.45 15.32
CA GLN A 289 7.67 -13.72 15.74
C GLN A 289 6.75 -12.69 15.08
N ASP A 290 5.79 -13.18 14.31
CA ASP A 290 4.60 -12.42 13.91
C ASP A 290 3.89 -11.94 15.19
N ARG A 291 3.95 -10.65 15.46
CA ARG A 291 3.18 -10.00 16.52
C ARG A 291 2.04 -9.21 15.91
#